data_eb0996cb79c3a31141f44a1ed30c3f14
#
_entry.id   eb0996cb79c3a31141f44a1ed30c3f14
#
_cell.length_a   1.000
_cell.length_b   1.000
_cell.length_c   1.000
_cell.angle_alpha   90.00
_cell.angle_beta   90.00
_cell.angle_gamma   90.00
#
_symmetry.space_group_name_H-M   'P 1'
#
loop_
_entity.id
_entity.type
_entity.pdbx_description
1 polymer ?
#
loop_
_entity_poly.entity_id
_entity_poly.type
_entity_poly.pdbx_seq_one_letter_code
_entity_poly.pdbx_strand_id
1 'polypeptide(L)'
;MGIKKYFFYLILFFVCKSSFAQQNHDTIYINNQFYIKHIVKYGENIDNISKFYDVSVKKILETNETSTKLFVGQSLYIPFENESVKSNYIKSNKKYKIALLLPFYKNLNDTLVASFEDKEEAEDIILGKSKMALEFMQGVEFALDSIEKLGIEIHLNVIDTRNDSAKMIEVIKSRVLDTMDLIIGPIYSRNMDLVSKKYGNDKSKTLISPLSKSSEFLKNQISTVQINTPFKNQSRIISDFIEEKYNSKDIIICYDENEKGLALFMERKLNKSSNNIIKMNMIYTHIDSIRDQFLDTQIVILPSNNRAFVSRMLGTLGGIDSVFTVFGLSNIKNYDHLDIENLMHLDVHFPDPYYFNQHIKKDSIFLYGFEEKFFLTPSRFSFVAYNIMMHFCVDEMRYDFDKFRMNSGKVNINASLVRYENYFLERAKN
;
A
#
# COMPACT_ATOMS: atom_id res chain seq x y z
N MET A 1 6.32 0.31 35.31
CA MET A 1 6.52 1.78 35.20
C MET A 1 7.92 2.10 34.65
N GLY A 2 8.42 1.39 33.65
CA GLY A 2 9.79 1.51 33.13
C GLY A 2 9.92 1.53 31.59
N ILE A 3 8.91 1.07 30.86
CA ILE A 3 9.02 0.86 29.40
C ILE A 3 8.73 2.15 28.60
N LYS A 4 7.91 3.08 29.15
CA LYS A 4 7.63 4.38 28.51
C LYS A 4 8.86 5.30 28.40
N LYS A 5 9.85 5.18 29.27
CA LYS A 5 11.04 6.05 29.27
C LYS A 5 12.06 5.71 28.16
N TYR A 6 12.21 4.43 27.80
CA TYR A 6 13.22 4.02 26.82
C TYR A 6 12.77 4.16 25.37
N PHE A 7 11.47 4.09 25.10
CA PHE A 7 10.91 4.31 23.75
C PHE A 7 10.95 5.79 23.38
N PHE A 8 10.79 6.68 24.34
CA PHE A 8 10.86 8.13 24.14
C PHE A 8 12.29 8.62 23.84
N TYR A 9 13.31 7.95 24.36
CA TYR A 9 14.71 8.29 24.09
C TYR A 9 15.19 7.89 22.69
N LEU A 10 14.63 6.85 22.08
CA LEU A 10 14.97 6.45 20.72
C LEU A 10 14.37 7.39 19.66
N ILE A 11 13.29 8.10 19.99
CA ILE A 11 12.62 9.05 19.11
C ILE A 11 13.17 10.48 19.31
N LEU A 12 13.71 10.80 20.49
CA LEU A 12 14.16 12.17 20.81
C LEU A 12 15.52 12.54 20.24
N PHE A 13 16.34 11.57 19.80
CA PHE A 13 17.68 11.86 19.26
C PHE A 13 17.71 12.23 17.77
N PHE A 14 16.58 12.09 17.05
CA PHE A 14 16.48 12.50 15.63
C PHE A 14 16.15 14.00 15.41
N VAL A 15 16.08 14.81 16.45
CA VAL A 15 15.64 16.23 16.39
C VAL A 15 16.77 17.24 16.58
N CYS A 16 17.99 16.95 16.21
CA CYS A 16 19.00 18.02 16.22
C CYS A 16 19.92 18.00 15.00
N LYS A 17 19.75 19.05 14.21
CA LYS A 17 20.62 19.67 13.20
C LYS A 17 20.26 19.42 11.75
N SER A 18 19.31 20.22 11.25
CA SER A 18 19.57 21.02 10.03
C SER A 18 18.48 22.09 9.92
N SER A 19 18.87 23.33 10.17
CA SER A 19 18.09 24.53 9.84
C SER A 19 18.02 24.64 8.32
N PHE A 20 16.98 24.08 7.71
CA PHE A 20 16.57 24.44 6.36
C PHE A 20 15.09 24.80 6.36
N ALA A 21 14.79 25.86 5.63
CA ALA A 21 13.54 26.58 5.59
C ALA A 21 12.31 25.69 5.60
N GLN A 22 11.55 25.83 6.63
CA GLN A 22 10.25 25.25 6.89
C GLN A 22 9.24 25.76 5.87
N GLN A 23 8.75 24.90 4.98
CA GLN A 23 7.50 25.14 4.23
C GLN A 23 6.36 24.42 4.96
N ASN A 24 5.70 25.17 5.84
CA ASN A 24 4.55 24.71 6.59
C ASN A 24 3.32 24.65 5.68
N HIS A 25 2.76 23.46 5.46
CA HIS A 25 1.38 23.31 5.06
C HIS A 25 0.53 23.01 6.31
N ASP A 26 0.32 24.05 7.11
CA ASP A 26 -0.50 23.92 8.33
C ASP A 26 -1.97 23.71 7.95
N THR A 27 -2.57 22.63 8.46
CA THR A 27 -4.03 22.54 8.50
C THR A 27 -4.48 23.44 9.64
N ILE A 28 -5.13 24.54 9.32
CA ILE A 28 -5.58 25.53 10.30
C ILE A 28 -7.09 25.38 10.50
N TYR A 29 -7.51 25.35 11.75
CA TYR A 29 -8.91 25.35 12.13
C TYR A 29 -9.31 26.76 12.57
N ILE A 30 -10.12 27.44 11.75
CA ILE A 30 -10.58 28.81 12.02
C ILE A 30 -12.10 28.83 11.86
N ASN A 31 -12.83 29.42 12.81
CA ASN A 31 -14.27 29.63 12.75
C ASN A 31 -15.08 28.37 12.38
N ASN A 32 -14.77 27.25 13.02
CA ASN A 32 -15.45 25.97 12.77
C ASN A 32 -15.21 25.37 11.36
N GLN A 33 -14.18 25.82 10.64
CA GLN A 33 -13.83 25.34 9.31
C GLN A 33 -12.34 24.99 9.22
N PHE A 34 -12.02 23.86 8.57
CA PHE A 34 -10.63 23.47 8.28
C PHE A 34 -10.16 24.11 7.00
N TYR A 35 -8.92 24.57 7.02
CA TYR A 35 -8.20 25.10 5.87
C TYR A 35 -6.86 24.40 5.73
N ILE A 36 -6.45 24.13 4.49
CA ILE A 36 -5.09 23.69 4.17
C ILE A 36 -4.30 24.95 3.80
N LYS A 37 -3.21 25.24 4.49
CA LYS A 37 -2.29 26.30 4.09
C LYS A 37 -1.44 25.81 2.94
N HIS A 38 -1.66 26.34 1.75
CA HIS A 38 -0.86 26.08 0.55
C HIS A 38 0.12 27.24 0.33
N ILE A 39 1.39 26.95 0.09
CA ILE A 39 2.38 27.95 -0.30
C ILE A 39 2.60 27.84 -1.80
N VAL A 40 2.26 28.89 -2.53
CA VAL A 40 2.39 28.93 -4.00
C VAL A 40 3.81 28.71 -4.43
N LYS A 41 4.04 27.70 -5.28
CA LYS A 41 5.35 27.34 -5.83
C LYS A 41 5.55 27.95 -7.22
N TYR A 42 6.79 27.95 -7.67
CA TYR A 42 7.12 28.40 -9.02
C TYR A 42 6.38 27.57 -10.08
N GLY A 43 5.70 28.25 -11.00
CA GLY A 43 4.92 27.62 -12.07
C GLY A 43 3.47 27.26 -11.70
N GLU A 44 3.06 27.42 -10.46
CA GLU A 44 1.66 27.21 -10.06
C GLU A 44 0.79 28.42 -10.41
N ASN A 45 -0.46 28.14 -10.74
CA ASN A 45 -1.52 29.12 -10.93
C ASN A 45 -2.78 28.68 -10.20
N ILE A 46 -3.73 29.60 -10.04
CA ILE A 46 -4.95 29.35 -9.27
C ILE A 46 -5.79 28.19 -9.83
N ASP A 47 -5.80 28.00 -11.15
CA ASP A 47 -6.56 26.92 -11.80
C ASP A 47 -5.98 25.54 -11.48
N ASN A 48 -4.65 25.43 -11.46
CA ASN A 48 -3.95 24.21 -11.09
C ASN A 48 -4.15 23.89 -9.61
N ILE A 49 -4.06 24.90 -8.74
CA ILE A 49 -4.31 24.77 -7.30
C ILE A 49 -5.77 24.37 -7.05
N SER A 50 -6.72 25.01 -7.74
CA SER A 50 -8.14 24.67 -7.69
C SER A 50 -8.41 23.21 -8.05
N LYS A 51 -7.84 22.74 -9.15
CA LYS A 51 -7.95 21.34 -9.58
C LYS A 51 -7.28 20.37 -8.59
N PHE A 52 -6.12 20.75 -8.06
CA PHE A 52 -5.37 19.93 -7.13
C PHE A 52 -6.14 19.67 -5.83
N TYR A 53 -6.80 20.72 -5.29
CA TYR A 53 -7.55 20.60 -4.04
C TYR A 53 -9.04 20.29 -4.25
N ASP A 54 -9.51 20.19 -5.49
CA ASP A 54 -10.94 20.04 -5.85
C ASP A 54 -11.82 21.09 -5.18
N VAL A 55 -11.35 22.34 -5.19
CA VAL A 55 -12.05 23.51 -4.63
C VAL A 55 -12.15 24.57 -5.70
N SER A 56 -13.35 25.10 -5.93
CA SER A 56 -13.54 26.09 -7.00
C SER A 56 -12.64 27.32 -6.82
N VAL A 57 -12.10 27.83 -7.94
CA VAL A 57 -11.28 29.04 -7.96
C VAL A 57 -11.96 30.19 -7.20
N LYS A 58 -13.26 30.40 -7.45
CA LYS A 58 -14.06 31.42 -6.76
C LYS A 58 -13.96 31.29 -5.24
N LYS A 59 -14.10 30.08 -4.72
CA LYS A 59 -14.06 29.81 -3.28
C LYS A 59 -12.68 30.02 -2.67
N ILE A 60 -11.62 29.65 -3.39
CA ILE A 60 -10.24 29.91 -2.96
C ILE A 60 -9.99 31.41 -2.88
N LEU A 61 -10.43 32.18 -3.90
CA LEU A 61 -10.22 33.63 -3.96
C LEU A 61 -11.03 34.35 -2.86
N GLU A 62 -12.28 33.98 -2.63
CA GLU A 62 -13.13 34.53 -1.57
C GLU A 62 -12.54 34.24 -0.18
N THR A 63 -12.05 33.01 0.05
CA THR A 63 -11.45 32.64 1.33
C THR A 63 -10.18 33.43 1.65
N ASN A 64 -9.40 33.78 0.63
CA ASN A 64 -8.10 34.42 0.80
C ASN A 64 -8.12 35.94 0.52
N GLU A 65 -9.27 36.49 0.19
CA GLU A 65 -9.43 37.91 -0.20
C GLU A 65 -8.36 38.33 -1.25
N THR A 66 -8.07 37.43 -2.21
CA THR A 66 -6.99 37.60 -3.19
C THR A 66 -7.51 37.56 -4.62
N SER A 67 -6.67 37.92 -5.58
CA SER A 67 -6.97 37.85 -7.00
C SER A 67 -6.40 36.57 -7.65
N THR A 68 -6.71 36.35 -8.93
CA THR A 68 -6.15 35.24 -9.71
C THR A 68 -4.64 35.33 -9.93
N LYS A 69 -4.02 36.51 -9.69
CA LYS A 69 -2.58 36.73 -9.80
C LYS A 69 -1.90 36.34 -8.50
N LEU A 70 -1.23 35.19 -8.53
CA LEU A 70 -0.51 34.64 -7.39
C LEU A 70 1.00 34.94 -7.47
N PHE A 71 1.63 34.98 -6.31
CA PHE A 71 3.09 35.17 -6.19
C PHE A 71 3.72 33.94 -5.55
N VAL A 72 4.91 33.57 -6.02
CA VAL A 72 5.68 32.48 -5.40
C VAL A 72 5.96 32.79 -3.94
N GLY A 73 5.68 31.84 -3.05
CA GLY A 73 5.77 32.01 -1.60
C GLY A 73 4.50 32.57 -0.95
N GLN A 74 3.48 32.95 -1.72
CA GLN A 74 2.20 33.39 -1.18
C GLN A 74 1.50 32.24 -0.45
N SER A 75 1.00 32.49 0.77
CA SER A 75 0.19 31.53 1.50
C SER A 75 -1.27 31.65 1.07
N LEU A 76 -1.87 30.54 0.68
CA LEU A 76 -3.31 30.43 0.41
C LEU A 76 -3.96 29.48 1.43
N TYR A 77 -5.10 29.88 1.97
CA TYR A 77 -5.95 29.02 2.79
C TYR A 77 -7.01 28.37 1.90
N ILE A 78 -6.87 27.08 1.69
CA ILE A 78 -7.78 26.31 0.85
C ILE A 78 -8.88 25.75 1.74
N PRO A 79 -10.14 26.15 1.58
CA PRO A 79 -11.23 25.68 2.42
C PRO A 79 -11.47 24.19 2.19
N PHE A 80 -11.55 23.46 3.29
CA PHE A 80 -11.73 22.02 3.28
C PHE A 80 -13.19 21.70 3.62
N GLU A 81 -14.01 21.37 2.60
CA GLU A 81 -15.36 20.86 2.81
C GLU A 81 -15.35 19.35 2.93
N ASN A 82 -15.30 18.87 4.15
CA ASN A 82 -15.53 17.46 4.42
C ASN A 82 -16.92 17.30 5.04
N GLU A 83 -17.94 17.10 4.21
CA GLU A 83 -19.30 16.82 4.67
C GLU A 83 -19.35 15.54 5.53
N SER A 84 -18.48 14.57 5.27
CA SER A 84 -18.35 13.37 6.09
C SER A 84 -17.74 13.64 7.47
N VAL A 85 -16.96 14.72 7.62
CA VAL A 85 -16.37 15.12 8.92
C VAL A 85 -17.37 15.93 9.74
N LYS A 86 -18.24 16.74 9.11
CA LYS A 86 -19.27 17.48 9.84
C LYS A 86 -20.29 16.61 10.57
N SER A 87 -20.61 15.43 10.03
CA SER A 87 -21.61 14.53 10.64
C SER A 87 -21.05 13.64 11.75
N ASN A 88 -19.73 13.51 11.90
CA ASN A 88 -19.08 12.61 12.84
C ASN A 88 -18.31 13.29 13.98
N TYR A 89 -18.39 14.61 14.15
CA TYR A 89 -17.86 15.31 15.33
C TYR A 89 -18.71 15.11 16.61
N ILE A 90 -19.44 14.02 16.70
CA ILE A 90 -19.78 13.46 18.01
C ILE A 90 -18.46 12.80 18.45
N LYS A 91 -17.81 13.37 19.50
CA LYS A 91 -16.64 12.72 20.13
C LYS A 91 -16.93 11.25 20.27
N SER A 92 -16.27 10.43 19.44
CA SER A 92 -16.43 9.00 19.49
C SER A 92 -15.77 8.57 20.80
N ASN A 93 -16.55 8.08 21.77
CA ASN A 93 -16.00 7.46 23.00
C ASN A 93 -15.45 6.05 22.74
N LYS A 94 -15.08 5.75 21.47
CA LYS A 94 -14.50 4.45 21.11
C LYS A 94 -13.10 4.33 21.72
N LYS A 95 -12.83 3.16 22.26
CA LYS A 95 -11.51 2.79 22.80
C LYS A 95 -11.07 1.49 22.18
N TYR A 96 -9.82 1.43 21.73
CA TYR A 96 -9.26 0.21 21.18
C TYR A 96 -7.96 -0.17 21.88
N LYS A 97 -7.81 -1.47 22.16
CA LYS A 97 -6.55 -2.08 22.56
C LYS A 97 -5.96 -2.79 21.35
N ILE A 98 -4.82 -2.33 20.88
CA ILE A 98 -4.21 -2.80 19.64
C ILE A 98 -2.85 -3.42 19.95
N ALA A 99 -2.63 -4.66 19.48
CA ALA A 99 -1.29 -5.25 19.43
C ALA A 99 -0.71 -5.07 18.02
N LEU A 100 0.49 -4.53 17.94
CA LEU A 100 1.26 -4.37 16.72
C LEU A 100 2.47 -5.32 16.73
N LEU A 101 2.43 -6.35 15.89
CA LEU A 101 3.40 -7.44 15.84
C LEU A 101 4.36 -7.24 14.66
N LEU A 102 5.50 -6.59 14.88
CA LEU A 102 6.46 -6.21 13.84
C LEU A 102 7.87 -6.76 14.12
N PRO A 103 8.66 -7.08 13.07
CA PRO A 103 10.02 -7.60 13.23
C PRO A 103 11.03 -6.45 13.30
N PHE A 104 11.16 -5.82 14.45
CA PHE A 104 12.12 -4.73 14.68
C PHE A 104 13.56 -5.22 14.82
N TYR A 105 13.74 -6.48 15.23
CA TYR A 105 15.08 -7.07 15.51
C TYR A 105 15.91 -6.23 16.49
N LYS A 106 15.26 -5.70 17.56
CA LYS A 106 15.89 -4.79 18.49
C LYS A 106 17.24 -5.28 19.00
N ASN A 107 17.32 -6.52 19.48
CA ASN A 107 18.59 -7.06 20.01
C ASN A 107 19.73 -7.07 18.98
N LEU A 108 19.42 -7.32 17.69
CA LEU A 108 20.43 -7.31 16.64
C LEU A 108 20.87 -5.89 16.30
N ASN A 109 19.94 -4.93 16.32
CA ASN A 109 20.27 -3.52 16.15
C ASN A 109 21.11 -3.01 17.32
N ASP A 110 20.74 -3.34 18.57
CA ASP A 110 21.51 -2.99 19.76
C ASP A 110 22.96 -3.56 19.69
N THR A 111 23.11 -4.81 19.19
CA THR A 111 24.42 -5.43 19.00
C THR A 111 25.21 -4.74 17.89
N LEU A 112 24.54 -4.36 16.79
CA LEU A 112 25.17 -3.65 15.68
C LEU A 112 25.71 -2.29 16.15
N VAL A 113 24.89 -1.49 16.79
CA VAL A 113 25.27 -0.19 17.35
C VAL A 113 26.44 -0.32 18.33
N ALA A 114 26.41 -1.35 19.19
CA ALA A 114 27.49 -1.60 20.14
C ALA A 114 28.83 -2.02 19.51
N SER A 115 28.83 -2.43 18.22
CA SER A 115 30.05 -2.83 17.48
C SER A 115 30.81 -1.64 16.86
N PHE A 116 30.22 -0.45 16.86
CA PHE A 116 30.86 0.75 16.35
C PHE A 116 31.67 1.46 17.44
N GLU A 117 32.87 1.91 17.11
CA GLU A 117 33.72 2.69 18.02
C GLU A 117 33.20 4.11 18.19
N ASP A 118 32.69 4.72 17.13
CA ASP A 118 32.03 6.01 17.15
C ASP A 118 30.51 5.85 17.29
N LYS A 119 29.98 6.34 18.40
CA LYS A 119 28.55 6.25 18.70
C LYS A 119 27.71 7.22 17.89
N GLU A 120 28.28 8.34 17.42
CA GLU A 120 27.55 9.30 16.57
C GLU A 120 27.34 8.72 15.17
N GLU A 121 28.32 8.00 14.62
CA GLU A 121 28.15 7.27 13.36
C GLU A 121 27.19 6.08 13.45
N ALA A 122 27.09 5.48 14.64
CA ALA A 122 26.24 4.31 14.89
C ALA A 122 24.74 4.63 15.04
N GLU A 123 24.39 5.88 15.38
CA GLU A 123 23.00 6.28 15.65
C GLU A 123 22.12 6.18 14.40
N ASP A 124 22.68 6.34 13.21
CA ASP A 124 21.94 6.26 11.93
C ASP A 124 21.94 4.85 11.31
N ILE A 125 22.62 3.87 11.95
CA ILE A 125 22.77 2.54 11.38
C ILE A 125 21.69 1.60 11.88
N ILE A 126 20.83 1.20 10.96
CA ILE A 126 19.74 0.26 11.21
C ILE A 126 19.89 -0.94 10.26
N LEU A 127 19.68 -2.14 10.78
CA LEU A 127 19.63 -3.35 9.96
C LEU A 127 18.58 -3.20 8.85
N GLY A 128 18.96 -3.41 7.59
CA GLY A 128 18.05 -3.27 6.44
C GLY A 128 16.75 -4.07 6.58
N LYS A 129 16.79 -5.23 7.28
CA LYS A 129 15.60 -6.03 7.58
C LYS A 129 14.62 -5.41 8.57
N SER A 130 15.07 -4.43 9.38
CA SER A 130 14.23 -3.68 10.33
C SER A 130 13.50 -2.52 9.65
N LYS A 131 13.99 -2.04 8.52
CA LYS A 131 13.48 -0.86 7.81
C LYS A 131 11.98 -0.92 7.56
N MET A 132 11.48 -2.05 7.07
CA MET A 132 10.05 -2.25 6.82
C MET A 132 9.19 -2.09 8.08
N ALA A 133 9.67 -2.60 9.24
CA ALA A 133 8.96 -2.49 10.52
C ALA A 133 8.92 -1.05 11.02
N LEU A 134 10.01 -0.31 10.84
CA LEU A 134 10.10 1.10 11.23
C LEU A 134 9.21 1.98 10.34
N GLU A 135 9.26 1.80 9.04
CA GLU A 135 8.38 2.50 8.10
C GLU A 135 6.90 2.22 8.37
N PHE A 136 6.56 0.96 8.69
CA PHE A 136 5.20 0.61 9.11
C PHE A 136 4.80 1.31 10.40
N MET A 137 5.69 1.36 11.40
CA MET A 137 5.44 2.06 12.66
C MET A 137 5.22 3.56 12.45
N GLN A 138 5.99 4.22 11.59
CA GLN A 138 5.77 5.64 11.24
C GLN A 138 4.37 5.87 10.67
N GLY A 139 3.87 4.95 9.83
CA GLY A 139 2.50 5.02 9.33
C GLY A 139 1.44 4.87 10.42
N VAL A 140 1.68 3.98 11.40
CA VAL A 140 0.81 3.86 12.60
C VAL A 140 0.84 5.14 13.42
N GLU A 141 2.02 5.69 13.70
CA GLU A 141 2.18 6.93 14.47
C GLU A 141 1.48 8.14 13.81
N PHE A 142 1.56 8.22 12.49
CA PHE A 142 0.85 9.26 11.75
C PHE A 142 -0.68 9.08 11.84
N ALA A 143 -1.16 7.83 11.79
CA ALA A 143 -2.58 7.55 11.97
C ALA A 143 -3.06 7.88 13.38
N LEU A 144 -2.27 7.59 14.42
CA LEU A 144 -2.64 7.88 15.81
C LEU A 144 -2.92 9.36 16.04
N ASP A 145 -2.13 10.27 15.48
CA ASP A 145 -2.37 11.71 15.58
C ASP A 145 -3.73 12.11 14.98
N SER A 146 -4.09 11.47 13.86
CA SER A 146 -5.37 11.71 13.20
C SER A 146 -6.54 11.14 13.99
N ILE A 147 -6.37 9.95 14.54
CA ILE A 147 -7.38 9.22 15.33
C ILE A 147 -7.66 9.91 16.66
N GLU A 148 -6.61 10.41 17.34
CA GLU A 148 -6.71 11.15 18.58
C GLU A 148 -7.51 12.45 18.41
N LYS A 149 -7.29 13.17 17.29
CA LYS A 149 -8.09 14.38 16.93
C LYS A 149 -9.57 14.08 16.76
N LEU A 150 -9.93 12.84 16.41
CA LEU A 150 -11.31 12.37 16.32
C LEU A 150 -11.89 11.92 17.67
N GLY A 151 -11.13 12.01 18.76
CA GLY A 151 -11.56 11.64 20.10
C GLY A 151 -11.62 10.13 20.35
N ILE A 152 -10.95 9.34 19.52
CA ILE A 152 -10.82 7.87 19.70
C ILE A 152 -9.56 7.59 20.51
N GLU A 153 -9.71 6.81 21.59
CA GLU A 153 -8.59 6.44 22.46
C GLU A 153 -7.97 5.12 21.99
N ILE A 154 -6.66 5.10 21.75
CA ILE A 154 -5.92 3.92 21.33
C ILE A 154 -4.88 3.52 22.39
N HIS A 155 -4.99 2.30 22.90
CA HIS A 155 -3.94 1.68 23.70
C HIS A 155 -3.10 0.75 22.81
N LEU A 156 -1.97 1.24 22.32
CA LEU A 156 -1.07 0.51 21.44
C LEU A 156 -0.03 -0.29 22.21
N ASN A 157 0.02 -1.60 21.98
CA ASN A 157 1.06 -2.51 22.50
C ASN A 157 1.93 -3.00 21.34
N VAL A 158 3.17 -2.54 21.28
CA VAL A 158 4.13 -2.87 20.22
C VAL A 158 5.02 -4.03 20.67
N ILE A 159 5.06 -5.10 19.88
CA ILE A 159 5.79 -6.33 20.17
C ILE A 159 6.77 -6.64 19.03
N ASP A 160 8.07 -6.76 19.38
CA ASP A 160 9.10 -7.20 18.45
C ASP A 160 9.01 -8.71 18.24
N THR A 161 8.58 -9.11 17.03
CA THR A 161 8.45 -10.51 16.64
C THR A 161 9.79 -11.15 16.26
N ARG A 162 10.80 -10.36 15.93
CA ARG A 162 12.10 -10.79 15.37
C ARG A 162 11.99 -11.74 14.17
N ASN A 163 10.80 -11.85 13.57
CA ASN A 163 10.44 -12.88 12.61
C ASN A 163 10.77 -14.32 13.12
N ASP A 164 10.67 -14.52 14.43
CA ASP A 164 10.99 -15.76 15.11
C ASP A 164 9.73 -16.46 15.61
N SER A 165 9.53 -17.72 15.17
CA SER A 165 8.37 -18.51 15.56
C SER A 165 8.38 -18.92 17.03
N ALA A 166 9.58 -19.13 17.64
CA ALA A 166 9.69 -19.42 19.06
C ALA A 166 9.26 -18.21 19.88
N LYS A 167 9.69 -16.99 19.48
CA LYS A 167 9.23 -15.74 20.08
C LYS A 167 7.72 -15.55 19.96
N MET A 168 7.13 -15.89 18.82
CA MET A 168 5.67 -15.81 18.64
C MET A 168 4.92 -16.80 19.55
N ILE A 169 5.44 -18.01 19.74
CA ILE A 169 4.87 -18.98 20.69
C ILE A 169 4.95 -18.45 22.13
N GLU A 170 6.06 -17.82 22.51
CA GLU A 170 6.20 -17.15 23.82
C GLU A 170 5.15 -16.06 24.01
N VAL A 171 4.98 -15.18 23.01
CA VAL A 171 3.98 -14.10 23.02
C VAL A 171 2.55 -14.66 23.16
N ILE A 172 2.22 -15.74 22.45
CA ILE A 172 0.91 -16.41 22.55
C ILE A 172 0.72 -17.01 23.96
N LYS A 173 1.75 -17.65 24.53
CA LYS A 173 1.72 -18.23 25.88
C LYS A 173 1.59 -17.19 26.99
N SER A 174 2.16 -16.01 26.82
CA SER A 174 2.05 -14.90 27.78
C SER A 174 0.65 -14.33 27.91
N ARG A 175 -0.25 -14.67 26.97
CA ARG A 175 -1.65 -14.23 26.93
C ARG A 175 -1.83 -12.71 26.78
N VAL A 176 -0.78 -11.97 26.43
CA VAL A 176 -0.85 -10.51 26.23
C VAL A 176 -1.82 -10.12 25.12
N LEU A 177 -2.05 -11.00 24.15
CA LEU A 177 -3.00 -10.80 23.05
C LEU A 177 -4.46 -11.09 23.43
N ASP A 178 -4.72 -11.72 24.58
CA ASP A 178 -6.08 -12.09 24.98
C ASP A 178 -7.00 -10.88 25.18
N THR A 179 -6.45 -9.74 25.58
CA THR A 179 -7.19 -8.50 25.88
C THR A 179 -7.23 -7.50 24.72
N MET A 180 -6.69 -7.83 23.57
CA MET A 180 -6.62 -6.95 22.41
C MET A 180 -7.89 -7.03 21.56
N ASP A 181 -8.35 -5.89 21.06
CA ASP A 181 -9.47 -5.80 20.10
C ASP A 181 -8.97 -6.02 18.67
N LEU A 182 -7.83 -5.42 18.33
CA LEU A 182 -7.15 -5.57 17.05
C LEU A 182 -5.75 -6.16 17.25
N ILE A 183 -5.37 -7.11 16.40
CA ILE A 183 -4.02 -7.66 16.34
C ILE A 183 -3.51 -7.44 14.91
N ILE A 184 -2.59 -6.50 14.73
CA ILE A 184 -2.01 -6.14 13.44
C ILE A 184 -0.66 -6.85 13.28
N GLY A 185 -0.57 -7.72 12.28
CA GLY A 185 0.57 -8.62 12.11
C GLY A 185 0.37 -9.98 12.81
N PRO A 186 1.39 -10.85 12.82
CA PRO A 186 2.74 -10.69 12.25
C PRO A 186 2.76 -10.49 10.73
N ILE A 187 3.84 -9.86 10.23
CA ILE A 187 3.97 -9.56 8.80
C ILE A 187 4.15 -10.83 7.95
N TYR A 188 4.93 -11.79 8.46
CA TYR A 188 5.29 -12.99 7.72
C TYR A 188 4.28 -14.13 7.93
N SER A 189 3.91 -14.80 6.83
CA SER A 189 2.86 -15.82 6.79
C SER A 189 3.04 -16.96 7.80
N ARG A 190 4.28 -17.41 8.03
CA ARG A 190 4.58 -18.50 8.98
C ARG A 190 4.17 -18.14 10.40
N ASN A 191 4.51 -16.93 10.84
CA ASN A 191 4.16 -16.45 12.18
C ASN A 191 2.69 -16.06 12.26
N MET A 192 2.12 -15.55 11.15
CA MET A 192 0.70 -15.27 11.02
C MET A 192 -0.15 -16.54 11.20
N ASP A 193 0.29 -17.69 10.67
CA ASP A 193 -0.39 -18.98 10.84
C ASP A 193 -0.45 -19.40 12.32
N LEU A 194 0.61 -19.15 13.10
CA LEU A 194 0.61 -19.44 14.55
C LEU A 194 -0.41 -18.59 15.32
N VAL A 195 -0.47 -17.29 15.04
CA VAL A 195 -1.39 -16.37 15.72
C VAL A 195 -2.83 -16.63 15.28
N SER A 196 -3.06 -16.89 13.99
CA SER A 196 -4.40 -17.14 13.45
C SER A 196 -5.01 -18.43 13.99
N LYS A 197 -4.23 -19.48 14.18
CA LYS A 197 -4.72 -20.73 14.82
C LYS A 197 -5.24 -20.52 16.22
N LYS A 198 -4.70 -19.55 16.96
CA LYS A 198 -5.13 -19.26 18.35
C LYS A 198 -6.27 -18.23 18.39
N TYR A 199 -6.17 -17.16 17.63
CA TYR A 199 -7.06 -15.99 17.75
C TYR A 199 -7.98 -15.78 16.55
N GLY A 200 -7.75 -16.44 15.42
CA GLY A 200 -8.43 -16.16 14.17
C GLY A 200 -9.92 -16.51 14.14
N ASN A 201 -10.44 -17.27 15.12
CA ASN A 201 -11.86 -17.57 15.29
C ASN A 201 -12.52 -16.81 16.45
N ASP A 202 -11.76 -16.01 17.19
CA ASP A 202 -12.29 -15.20 18.28
C ASP A 202 -13.06 -13.99 17.71
N LYS A 203 -14.39 -14.04 17.80
CA LYS A 203 -15.27 -13.00 17.26
C LYS A 203 -15.16 -11.65 17.99
N SER A 204 -14.54 -11.63 19.19
CA SER A 204 -14.28 -10.39 19.93
C SER A 204 -13.08 -9.63 19.39
N LYS A 205 -12.33 -10.21 18.45
CA LYS A 205 -11.07 -9.68 17.92
C LYS A 205 -11.10 -9.59 16.41
N THR A 206 -10.27 -8.71 15.88
CA THR A 206 -9.91 -8.72 14.46
C THR A 206 -8.42 -8.93 14.32
N LEU A 207 -8.03 -10.02 13.66
CA LEU A 207 -6.65 -10.33 13.34
C LEU A 207 -6.34 -9.87 11.92
N ILE A 208 -5.39 -8.97 11.74
CA ILE A 208 -5.07 -8.31 10.48
C ILE A 208 -3.70 -8.75 9.99
N SER A 209 -3.66 -9.39 8.83
CA SER A 209 -2.43 -9.71 8.11
C SER A 209 -2.11 -8.61 7.11
N PRO A 210 -1.12 -7.72 7.37
CA PRO A 210 -0.91 -6.54 6.54
C PRO A 210 -0.24 -6.84 5.20
N LEU A 211 0.74 -7.74 5.14
CA LEU A 211 1.61 -7.91 3.97
C LEU A 211 1.74 -9.34 3.46
N SER A 212 1.09 -10.33 4.10
CA SER A 212 1.20 -11.72 3.68
C SER A 212 0.68 -11.93 2.26
N LYS A 213 1.45 -12.67 1.45
CA LYS A 213 1.05 -13.10 0.09
C LYS A 213 0.25 -14.39 0.10
N SER A 214 0.42 -15.25 1.11
CA SER A 214 -0.33 -16.49 1.28
C SER A 214 -1.63 -16.21 1.99
N SER A 215 -2.71 -16.89 1.57
CA SER A 215 -4.03 -16.84 2.21
C SER A 215 -4.36 -18.12 3.00
N GLU A 216 -3.43 -19.06 3.13
CA GLU A 216 -3.68 -20.36 3.78
C GLU A 216 -4.04 -20.23 5.26
N PHE A 217 -3.48 -19.24 5.96
CA PHE A 217 -3.77 -18.94 7.36
C PHE A 217 -5.23 -18.45 7.60
N LEU A 218 -5.97 -18.13 6.54
CA LEU A 218 -7.38 -17.72 6.63
C LEU A 218 -8.35 -18.89 6.74
N LYS A 219 -7.90 -20.11 6.44
CA LYS A 219 -8.76 -21.29 6.48
C LYS A 219 -9.32 -21.52 7.88
N ASN A 220 -10.65 -21.57 8.00
CA ASN A 220 -11.37 -21.72 9.27
C ASN A 220 -11.04 -20.62 10.31
N GLN A 221 -10.72 -19.39 9.88
CA GLN A 221 -10.31 -18.28 10.74
C GLN A 221 -11.16 -17.04 10.45
N ILE A 222 -12.43 -17.06 10.85
CA ILE A 222 -13.46 -16.07 10.46
C ILE A 222 -13.18 -14.63 10.88
N SER A 223 -12.38 -14.41 11.92
CA SER A 223 -12.01 -13.10 12.46
C SER A 223 -10.69 -12.59 11.90
N THR A 224 -10.14 -13.26 10.88
CA THR A 224 -8.86 -12.91 10.27
C THR A 224 -9.08 -12.21 8.93
N VAL A 225 -8.31 -11.15 8.69
CA VAL A 225 -8.38 -10.33 7.49
C VAL A 225 -7.00 -10.23 6.84
N GLN A 226 -6.93 -10.40 5.53
CA GLN A 226 -5.71 -10.18 4.73
C GLN A 226 -5.84 -8.89 3.91
N ILE A 227 -4.88 -7.98 4.08
CA ILE A 227 -4.83 -6.70 3.39
C ILE A 227 -4.28 -6.84 1.97
N ASN A 228 -3.24 -7.67 1.80
CA ASN A 228 -2.68 -7.90 0.47
C ASN A 228 -3.67 -8.65 -0.42
N THR A 229 -3.89 -8.15 -1.63
CA THR A 229 -4.80 -8.75 -2.62
C THR A 229 -4.18 -10.02 -3.21
N PRO A 230 -4.80 -11.20 -3.04
CA PRO A 230 -4.29 -12.46 -3.58
C PRO A 230 -4.21 -12.46 -5.11
N PHE A 231 -3.28 -13.23 -5.68
CA PHE A 231 -3.07 -13.31 -7.13
C PHE A 231 -4.33 -13.69 -7.91
N LYS A 232 -5.20 -14.53 -7.36
CA LYS A 232 -6.48 -14.85 -7.98
C LYS A 232 -7.38 -13.62 -8.13
N ASN A 233 -7.40 -12.75 -7.12
CA ASN A 233 -8.16 -11.49 -7.16
C ASN A 233 -7.50 -10.48 -8.10
N GLN A 234 -6.17 -10.43 -8.13
CA GLN A 234 -5.42 -9.65 -9.12
C GLN A 234 -5.73 -10.11 -10.55
N SER A 235 -5.75 -11.42 -10.80
CA SER A 235 -6.13 -11.99 -12.09
C SER A 235 -7.58 -11.65 -12.47
N ARG A 236 -8.49 -11.54 -11.50
CA ARG A 236 -9.85 -11.08 -11.74
C ARG A 236 -9.88 -9.62 -12.18
N ILE A 237 -9.15 -8.74 -11.48
CA ILE A 237 -9.05 -7.30 -11.81
C ILE A 237 -8.53 -7.12 -13.24
N ILE A 238 -7.49 -7.84 -13.62
CA ILE A 238 -6.94 -7.83 -14.98
C ILE A 238 -8.01 -8.26 -15.99
N SER A 239 -8.69 -9.39 -15.73
CA SER A 239 -9.70 -9.91 -16.65
C SER A 239 -10.89 -8.96 -16.79
N ASP A 240 -11.37 -8.36 -15.67
CA ASP A 240 -12.46 -7.38 -15.68
C ASP A 240 -12.09 -6.16 -16.52
N PHE A 241 -10.87 -5.63 -16.37
CA PHE A 241 -10.39 -4.51 -17.17
C PHE A 241 -10.28 -4.84 -18.65
N ILE A 242 -9.78 -6.04 -19.01
CA ILE A 242 -9.69 -6.48 -20.40
C ILE A 242 -11.10 -6.61 -21.00
N GLU A 243 -12.05 -7.20 -20.28
CA GLU A 243 -13.44 -7.31 -20.72
C GLU A 243 -14.11 -5.95 -20.94
N GLU A 244 -13.81 -4.97 -20.09
CA GLU A 244 -14.40 -3.63 -20.18
C GLU A 244 -13.79 -2.80 -21.32
N LYS A 245 -12.48 -2.86 -21.49
CA LYS A 245 -11.74 -1.97 -22.41
C LYS A 245 -11.49 -2.53 -23.79
N TYR A 246 -11.32 -3.85 -23.89
CA TYR A 246 -10.91 -4.51 -25.14
C TYR A 246 -11.99 -5.50 -25.59
N ASN A 247 -12.75 -5.13 -26.60
CA ASN A 247 -13.76 -6.01 -27.22
C ASN A 247 -13.15 -6.86 -28.34
N SER A 248 -13.40 -8.17 -28.32
CA SER A 248 -13.05 -9.13 -29.38
C SER A 248 -11.58 -9.05 -29.81
N LYS A 249 -10.66 -9.30 -28.86
CA LYS A 249 -9.21 -9.25 -29.08
C LYS A 249 -8.59 -10.64 -29.08
N ASP A 250 -7.45 -10.74 -29.77
CA ASP A 250 -6.59 -11.89 -29.69
C ASP A 250 -5.72 -11.79 -28.44
N ILE A 251 -5.80 -12.80 -27.57
CA ILE A 251 -5.17 -12.85 -26.27
C ILE A 251 -4.27 -14.07 -26.18
N ILE A 252 -3.00 -13.88 -25.82
CA ILE A 252 -2.10 -14.98 -25.46
C ILE A 252 -1.86 -14.98 -23.96
N ILE A 253 -2.14 -16.11 -23.28
CA ILE A 253 -1.82 -16.32 -21.88
C ILE A 253 -0.57 -17.18 -21.79
N CYS A 254 0.58 -16.59 -21.45
CA CYS A 254 1.85 -17.29 -21.27
C CYS A 254 2.04 -17.62 -19.79
N TYR A 255 2.22 -18.90 -19.45
CA TYR A 255 2.36 -19.35 -18.05
C TYR A 255 3.44 -20.41 -17.91
N ASP A 256 3.95 -20.57 -16.69
CA ASP A 256 4.69 -21.77 -16.29
C ASP A 256 3.77 -22.75 -15.54
N GLU A 257 4.23 -23.97 -15.26
CA GLU A 257 3.37 -25.03 -14.70
C GLU A 257 2.81 -24.67 -13.31
N ASN A 258 3.54 -23.86 -12.54
CA ASN A 258 3.10 -23.47 -11.19
C ASN A 258 1.84 -22.58 -11.22
N GLU A 259 1.71 -21.73 -12.24
CA GLU A 259 0.61 -20.79 -12.40
C GLU A 259 -0.48 -21.25 -13.38
N LYS A 260 -0.44 -22.50 -13.82
CA LYS A 260 -1.49 -23.10 -14.68
C LYS A 260 -2.91 -22.87 -14.17
N GLY A 261 -3.08 -22.90 -12.83
CA GLY A 261 -4.38 -22.63 -12.20
C GLY A 261 -4.88 -21.20 -12.42
N LEU A 262 -4.00 -20.20 -12.40
CA LEU A 262 -4.35 -18.80 -12.69
C LEU A 262 -4.63 -18.61 -14.18
N ALA A 263 -3.84 -19.21 -15.07
CA ALA A 263 -4.07 -19.17 -16.50
C ALA A 263 -5.44 -19.74 -16.91
N LEU A 264 -5.81 -20.90 -16.34
CA LEU A 264 -7.12 -21.51 -16.53
C LEU A 264 -8.28 -20.67 -15.98
N PHE A 265 -8.05 -20.01 -14.84
CA PHE A 265 -9.04 -19.10 -14.26
C PHE A 265 -9.30 -17.90 -15.19
N MET A 266 -8.25 -17.26 -15.70
CA MET A 266 -8.35 -16.11 -16.59
C MET A 266 -8.98 -16.48 -17.93
N GLU A 267 -8.56 -17.60 -18.53
CA GLU A 267 -9.19 -18.12 -19.75
C GLU A 267 -10.71 -18.30 -19.59
N ARG A 268 -11.16 -18.99 -18.54
CA ARG A 268 -12.60 -19.23 -18.31
C ARG A 268 -13.38 -17.93 -18.13
N LYS A 269 -12.75 -16.92 -17.56
CA LYS A 269 -13.38 -15.63 -17.35
C LYS A 269 -13.49 -14.86 -18.68
N LEU A 270 -12.39 -14.74 -19.40
CA LEU A 270 -12.28 -13.99 -20.65
C LEU A 270 -13.02 -14.68 -21.84
N ASN A 271 -13.19 -16.01 -21.83
CA ASN A 271 -13.95 -16.74 -22.88
C ASN A 271 -15.44 -16.37 -22.94
N LYS A 272 -15.95 -15.67 -21.93
CA LYS A 272 -17.35 -15.19 -21.95
C LYS A 272 -17.55 -14.01 -22.90
N SER A 273 -16.49 -13.34 -23.28
CA SER A 273 -16.48 -12.13 -24.12
C SER A 273 -15.83 -12.46 -25.45
N SER A 274 -16.41 -13.11 -26.37
CA SER A 274 -16.00 -13.33 -27.79
C SER A 274 -14.50 -13.14 -28.15
N ASN A 275 -13.59 -13.39 -27.20
CA ASN A 275 -12.15 -13.26 -27.39
C ASN A 275 -11.57 -14.56 -27.95
N ASN A 276 -10.59 -14.44 -28.82
CA ASN A 276 -9.77 -15.59 -29.22
C ASN A 276 -8.61 -15.75 -28.25
N ILE A 277 -8.58 -16.85 -27.48
CA ILE A 277 -7.60 -17.03 -26.42
C ILE A 277 -6.72 -18.24 -26.70
N ILE A 278 -5.41 -18.01 -26.77
CA ILE A 278 -4.38 -19.04 -26.88
C ILE A 278 -3.62 -19.14 -25.56
N LYS A 279 -3.54 -20.34 -25.00
CA LYS A 279 -2.73 -20.62 -23.81
C LYS A 279 -1.44 -21.31 -24.18
N MET A 280 -0.31 -20.78 -23.70
CA MET A 280 1.01 -21.32 -23.96
C MET A 280 1.74 -21.65 -22.65
N ASN A 281 2.09 -22.94 -22.51
CA ASN A 281 3.00 -23.35 -21.45
C ASN A 281 4.46 -23.13 -21.92
N MET A 282 5.09 -22.09 -21.40
CA MET A 282 6.40 -21.64 -21.84
C MET A 282 7.58 -22.46 -21.30
N ILE A 283 7.35 -23.51 -20.53
CA ILE A 283 8.39 -24.48 -20.14
C ILE A 283 8.77 -25.34 -21.35
N TYR A 284 7.77 -25.72 -22.14
CA TYR A 284 7.94 -26.65 -23.27
C TYR A 284 7.96 -25.95 -24.64
N THR A 285 7.72 -24.63 -24.65
CA THR A 285 7.62 -23.87 -25.89
C THR A 285 8.76 -22.88 -25.98
N HIS A 286 9.61 -23.03 -27.01
CA HIS A 286 10.64 -22.05 -27.32
C HIS A 286 10.01 -20.83 -27.98
N ILE A 287 10.31 -19.63 -27.48
CA ILE A 287 9.61 -18.41 -27.93
C ILE A 287 9.86 -18.11 -29.42
N ASP A 288 11.04 -18.43 -29.94
CA ASP A 288 11.35 -18.23 -31.36
C ASP A 288 10.49 -19.11 -32.28
N SER A 289 10.00 -20.26 -31.78
CA SER A 289 9.11 -21.13 -32.56
C SER A 289 7.66 -20.64 -32.64
N ILE A 290 7.30 -19.65 -31.83
CA ILE A 290 5.95 -19.10 -31.74
C ILE A 290 5.92 -17.58 -31.96
N ARG A 291 7.05 -16.99 -32.37
CA ARG A 291 7.18 -15.54 -32.53
C ARG A 291 6.11 -14.96 -33.43
N ASP A 292 5.78 -15.64 -34.53
CA ASP A 292 4.77 -15.19 -35.51
C ASP A 292 3.35 -15.11 -34.89
N GLN A 293 3.08 -15.91 -33.86
CA GLN A 293 1.78 -15.88 -33.17
C GLN A 293 1.58 -14.59 -32.35
N PHE A 294 2.67 -13.90 -31.98
CA PHE A 294 2.59 -12.62 -31.28
C PHE A 294 2.40 -11.45 -32.24
N LEU A 295 2.69 -11.58 -33.54
CA LEU A 295 2.56 -10.49 -34.52
C LEU A 295 1.12 -10.02 -34.67
N ASP A 296 0.15 -10.93 -34.60
CA ASP A 296 -1.29 -10.64 -34.71
C ASP A 296 -1.95 -10.47 -33.32
N THR A 297 -1.19 -10.65 -32.24
CA THR A 297 -1.73 -10.59 -30.88
C THR A 297 -1.77 -9.16 -30.39
N GLN A 298 -2.86 -8.80 -29.71
CA GLN A 298 -3.03 -7.47 -29.11
C GLN A 298 -2.80 -7.46 -27.61
N ILE A 299 -3.02 -8.59 -26.94
CA ILE A 299 -2.91 -8.70 -25.48
C ILE A 299 -2.10 -9.93 -25.10
N VAL A 300 -1.09 -9.72 -24.27
CA VAL A 300 -0.30 -10.79 -23.66
C VAL A 300 -0.50 -10.77 -22.14
N ILE A 301 -0.83 -11.92 -21.55
CA ILE A 301 -1.03 -12.05 -20.12
C ILE A 301 0.04 -12.97 -19.53
N LEU A 302 0.73 -12.49 -18.50
CA LEU A 302 1.77 -13.20 -17.74
C LEU A 302 1.29 -13.42 -16.29
N PRO A 303 0.43 -14.43 -16.03
CA PRO A 303 -0.14 -14.66 -14.70
C PRO A 303 0.85 -15.39 -13.77
N SER A 304 2.09 -14.92 -13.72
CA SER A 304 3.16 -15.57 -12.96
C SER A 304 3.85 -14.60 -11.98
N ASN A 305 4.24 -15.16 -10.83
CA ASN A 305 5.08 -14.47 -9.86
C ASN A 305 6.55 -14.94 -9.90
N ASN A 306 6.88 -15.82 -10.83
CA ASN A 306 8.25 -16.30 -11.05
C ASN A 306 9.08 -15.20 -11.73
N ARG A 307 10.01 -14.60 -10.97
CA ARG A 307 10.86 -13.50 -11.44
C ARG A 307 11.60 -13.84 -12.74
N ALA A 308 12.23 -15.02 -12.79
CA ALA A 308 13.02 -15.42 -13.95
C ALA A 308 12.15 -15.60 -15.20
N PHE A 309 10.97 -16.22 -15.04
CA PHE A 309 10.00 -16.39 -16.10
C PHE A 309 9.51 -15.06 -16.65
N VAL A 310 9.00 -14.17 -15.78
CA VAL A 310 8.44 -12.88 -16.17
C VAL A 310 9.50 -12.00 -16.83
N SER A 311 10.72 -11.94 -16.28
CA SER A 311 11.82 -11.15 -16.86
C SER A 311 12.23 -11.64 -18.25
N ARG A 312 12.33 -12.95 -18.43
CA ARG A 312 12.61 -13.56 -19.74
C ARG A 312 11.52 -13.20 -20.74
N MET A 313 10.25 -13.35 -20.35
CA MET A 313 9.12 -13.04 -21.25
C MET A 313 9.12 -11.57 -21.66
N LEU A 314 9.24 -10.64 -20.69
CA LEU A 314 9.26 -9.20 -20.99
C LEU A 314 10.45 -8.80 -21.87
N GLY A 315 11.63 -9.36 -21.61
CA GLY A 315 12.80 -9.12 -22.47
C GLY A 315 12.62 -9.63 -23.89
N THR A 316 11.98 -10.81 -24.06
CA THR A 316 11.76 -11.38 -25.41
C THR A 316 10.65 -10.64 -26.16
N LEU A 317 9.54 -10.29 -25.47
CA LEU A 317 8.44 -9.53 -26.06
C LEU A 317 8.90 -8.15 -26.53
N GLY A 318 9.80 -7.49 -25.76
CA GLY A 318 10.39 -6.20 -26.17
C GLY A 318 11.24 -6.25 -27.44
N GLY A 319 11.69 -7.43 -27.85
CA GLY A 319 12.41 -7.65 -29.12
C GLY A 319 11.52 -8.04 -30.30
N ILE A 320 10.20 -8.08 -30.14
CA ILE A 320 9.23 -8.36 -31.21
C ILE A 320 8.73 -7.03 -31.78
N ASP A 321 8.82 -6.87 -33.10
CA ASP A 321 8.32 -5.68 -33.78
C ASP A 321 6.77 -5.77 -33.93
N SER A 322 6.09 -5.56 -32.82
CA SER A 322 4.61 -5.56 -32.73
C SER A 322 4.15 -4.69 -31.57
N VAL A 323 2.93 -4.16 -31.68
CA VAL A 323 2.30 -3.33 -30.64
C VAL A 323 1.28 -4.18 -29.90
N PHE A 324 1.56 -4.51 -28.65
CA PHE A 324 0.63 -5.20 -27.76
C PHE A 324 0.72 -4.65 -26.33
N THR A 325 -0.36 -4.87 -25.58
CA THR A 325 -0.41 -4.54 -24.16
C THR A 325 -0.14 -5.79 -23.33
N VAL A 326 0.79 -5.71 -22.39
CA VAL A 326 1.14 -6.82 -21.50
C VAL A 326 0.49 -6.64 -20.13
N PHE A 327 -0.15 -7.70 -19.63
CA PHE A 327 -0.71 -7.74 -18.28
C PHE A 327 0.05 -8.74 -17.42
N GLY A 328 0.47 -8.31 -16.23
CA GLY A 328 1.16 -9.16 -15.27
C GLY A 328 0.65 -9.00 -13.84
N LEU A 329 1.26 -9.69 -12.88
CA LEU A 329 0.92 -9.61 -11.46
C LEU A 329 1.74 -8.53 -10.75
N SER A 330 1.29 -8.12 -9.56
CA SER A 330 1.89 -7.05 -8.72
C SER A 330 3.38 -7.20 -8.43
N ASN A 331 3.94 -8.40 -8.57
CA ASN A 331 5.36 -8.64 -8.33
C ASN A 331 6.28 -7.92 -9.32
N ILE A 332 5.81 -7.58 -10.53
CA ILE A 332 6.59 -6.86 -11.55
C ILE A 332 7.19 -5.58 -10.96
N LYS A 333 6.45 -4.85 -10.15
CA LYS A 333 6.93 -3.63 -9.47
C LYS A 333 8.19 -3.84 -8.62
N ASN A 334 8.46 -5.07 -8.17
CA ASN A 334 9.58 -5.38 -7.27
C ASN A 334 10.78 -6.00 -8.00
N TYR A 335 10.79 -5.95 -9.32
CA TYR A 335 11.88 -6.52 -10.13
C TYR A 335 12.81 -5.40 -10.60
N ASP A 336 13.70 -4.93 -9.72
CA ASP A 336 14.58 -3.76 -9.89
C ASP A 336 15.47 -3.81 -11.13
N HIS A 337 15.65 -4.99 -11.76
CA HIS A 337 16.44 -5.18 -12.96
C HIS A 337 15.65 -5.00 -14.26
N LEU A 338 14.32 -4.80 -14.17
CA LEU A 338 13.51 -4.54 -15.35
C LEU A 338 13.68 -3.08 -15.79
N ASP A 339 13.92 -2.91 -17.06
CA ASP A 339 14.01 -1.59 -17.66
C ASP A 339 12.62 -0.96 -17.79
N ILE A 340 12.48 0.24 -17.24
CA ILE A 340 11.21 0.99 -17.28
C ILE A 340 10.84 1.36 -18.71
N GLU A 341 11.80 1.66 -19.57
CA GLU A 341 11.54 1.95 -21.00
C GLU A 341 10.92 0.75 -21.70
N ASN A 342 11.43 -0.47 -21.42
CA ASN A 342 10.83 -1.70 -21.95
C ASN A 342 9.43 -1.93 -21.39
N LEU A 343 9.19 -1.64 -20.09
CA LEU A 343 7.86 -1.75 -19.50
C LEU A 343 6.87 -0.76 -20.11
N MET A 344 7.31 0.46 -20.43
CA MET A 344 6.50 1.45 -21.14
C MET A 344 6.26 1.06 -22.62
N HIS A 345 7.30 0.57 -23.31
CA HIS A 345 7.18 0.12 -24.69
C HIS A 345 6.16 -1.02 -24.85
N LEU A 346 6.15 -1.96 -23.91
CA LEU A 346 5.21 -3.08 -23.85
C LEU A 346 3.87 -2.73 -23.20
N ASP A 347 3.63 -1.48 -22.86
CA ASP A 347 2.45 -1.00 -22.15
C ASP A 347 2.06 -1.96 -21.00
N VAL A 348 3.03 -2.23 -20.10
CA VAL A 348 2.87 -3.24 -19.06
C VAL A 348 1.94 -2.76 -17.95
N HIS A 349 0.82 -3.46 -17.78
CA HIS A 349 -0.18 -3.24 -16.74
C HIS A 349 -0.09 -4.29 -15.65
N PHE A 350 -0.20 -3.88 -14.40
CA PHE A 350 -0.28 -4.82 -13.27
C PHE A 350 -1.09 -4.23 -12.10
N PRO A 351 -1.81 -5.08 -11.32
CA PRO A 351 -2.49 -4.63 -10.12
C PRO A 351 -1.49 -4.27 -9.02
N ASP A 352 -1.63 -3.11 -8.40
CA ASP A 352 -0.87 -2.72 -7.21
C ASP A 352 -1.82 -2.56 -6.01
N PRO A 353 -1.80 -3.50 -5.04
CA PRO A 353 -2.61 -3.41 -3.82
C PRO A 353 -2.24 -2.23 -2.91
N TYR A 354 -1.07 -1.64 -3.14
CA TYR A 354 -0.50 -0.59 -2.31
C TYR A 354 -0.26 0.69 -3.10
N TYR A 355 -0.92 0.81 -4.25
CA TYR A 355 -0.80 2.01 -5.07
C TYR A 355 -1.35 3.22 -4.33
N PHE A 356 -0.56 4.23 -4.33
CA PHE A 356 -0.81 5.50 -3.72
C PHE A 356 -0.87 6.56 -4.83
N ASN A 357 -1.94 7.31 -4.86
CA ASN A 357 -2.16 8.32 -5.88
C ASN A 357 -2.15 9.72 -5.27
N GLN A 358 -1.05 10.43 -5.44
CA GLN A 358 -0.90 11.82 -4.97
C GLN A 358 -1.95 12.80 -5.52
N HIS A 359 -2.65 12.45 -6.60
CA HIS A 359 -3.72 13.25 -7.18
C HIS A 359 -5.10 12.99 -6.55
N ILE A 360 -5.21 11.97 -5.71
CA ILE A 360 -6.41 11.71 -4.90
C ILE A 360 -6.27 12.46 -3.57
N LYS A 361 -7.28 13.28 -3.24
CA LYS A 361 -7.28 14.13 -2.04
C LYS A 361 -6.90 13.39 -0.74
N LYS A 362 -7.44 12.20 -0.52
CA LYS A 362 -7.12 11.40 0.67
C LYS A 362 -5.65 11.02 0.76
N ASP A 363 -5.07 10.63 -0.35
CA ASP A 363 -3.68 10.19 -0.43
C ASP A 363 -2.73 11.39 -0.36
N SER A 364 -3.09 12.51 -0.98
CA SER A 364 -2.28 13.74 -0.89
C SER A 364 -2.24 14.32 0.53
N ILE A 365 -3.33 14.27 1.28
CA ILE A 365 -3.35 14.67 2.70
C ILE A 365 -2.39 13.80 3.52
N PHE A 366 -2.41 12.49 3.28
CA PHE A 366 -1.46 11.58 3.92
C PHE A 366 -0.02 11.94 3.55
N LEU A 367 0.27 12.11 2.24
CA LEU A 367 1.63 12.41 1.75
C LEU A 367 2.20 13.67 2.42
N TYR A 368 1.50 14.77 2.26
CA TYR A 368 1.99 16.06 2.77
C TYR A 368 2.09 16.11 4.29
N GLY A 369 1.09 15.60 5.00
CA GLY A 369 1.13 15.53 6.46
C GLY A 369 2.21 14.60 7.00
N PHE A 370 2.49 13.50 6.29
CA PHE A 370 3.56 12.58 6.64
C PHE A 370 4.94 13.21 6.41
N GLU A 371 5.15 13.85 5.25
CA GLU A 371 6.39 14.57 4.93
C GLU A 371 6.65 15.71 5.92
N GLU A 372 5.61 16.44 6.31
CA GLU A 372 5.72 17.49 7.31
C GLU A 372 6.14 16.95 8.69
N LYS A 373 5.55 15.83 9.11
CA LYS A 373 5.83 15.26 10.44
C LYS A 373 7.20 14.60 10.53
N PHE A 374 7.58 13.83 9.50
CA PHE A 374 8.76 12.97 9.55
C PHE A 374 9.94 13.48 8.72
N PHE A 375 9.76 14.51 7.89
CA PHE A 375 10.75 15.03 6.92
C PHE A 375 11.24 13.94 5.94
N LEU A 376 10.39 12.95 5.67
CA LEU A 376 10.66 11.80 4.82
C LEU A 376 9.47 11.55 3.91
N THR A 377 9.75 11.14 2.67
CA THR A 377 8.69 10.65 1.77
C THR A 377 8.17 9.31 2.30
N PRO A 378 6.85 9.14 2.46
CA PRO A 378 6.28 7.91 3.00
C PRO A 378 6.54 6.73 2.08
N SER A 379 6.88 5.60 2.68
CA SER A 379 6.97 4.34 1.97
C SER A 379 5.59 3.70 1.78
N ARG A 380 5.51 2.68 0.91
CA ARG A 380 4.31 1.85 0.80
C ARG A 380 3.90 1.21 2.14
N PHE A 381 4.85 0.93 3.01
CA PHE A 381 4.58 0.31 4.31
C PHE A 381 3.94 1.31 5.28
N SER A 382 4.41 2.56 5.26
CA SER A 382 3.80 3.66 6.01
C SER A 382 2.36 3.90 5.56
N PHE A 383 2.12 3.89 4.25
CA PHE A 383 0.79 4.08 3.67
C PHE A 383 -0.17 2.94 4.03
N VAL A 384 0.28 1.69 3.94
CA VAL A 384 -0.53 0.53 4.34
C VAL A 384 -0.89 0.58 5.82
N ALA A 385 0.07 0.92 6.68
CA ALA A 385 -0.15 1.02 8.11
C ALA A 385 -1.18 2.10 8.46
N TYR A 386 -1.04 3.28 7.88
CA TYR A 386 -2.00 4.37 8.01
C TYR A 386 -3.41 3.93 7.58
N ASN A 387 -3.53 3.32 6.40
CA ASN A 387 -4.82 2.88 5.87
C ASN A 387 -5.47 1.79 6.74
N ILE A 388 -4.69 0.87 7.32
CA ILE A 388 -5.20 -0.14 8.25
C ILE A 388 -5.81 0.56 9.48
N MET A 389 -5.08 1.48 10.08
CA MET A 389 -5.55 2.21 11.26
C MET A 389 -6.82 3.01 10.98
N MET A 390 -6.86 3.74 9.86
CA MET A 390 -8.03 4.52 9.47
C MET A 390 -9.24 3.64 9.14
N HIS A 391 -9.03 2.49 8.49
CA HIS A 391 -10.10 1.57 8.14
C HIS A 391 -10.73 0.91 9.38
N PHE A 392 -9.92 0.40 10.29
CA PHE A 392 -10.41 -0.42 11.42
C PHE A 392 -10.74 0.37 12.68
N CYS A 393 -10.16 1.56 12.87
CA CYS A 393 -10.43 2.39 14.06
C CYS A 393 -11.43 3.52 13.78
N VAL A 394 -11.42 4.09 12.57
CA VAL A 394 -12.24 5.26 12.19
C VAL A 394 -13.44 4.87 11.35
N ASP A 395 -13.52 3.61 10.90
CA ASP A 395 -14.52 3.11 9.94
C ASP A 395 -14.44 3.84 8.57
N GLU A 396 -13.26 4.36 8.21
CA GLU A 396 -13.03 4.96 6.91
C GLU A 396 -12.81 3.88 5.85
N MET A 397 -13.65 3.80 4.83
CA MET A 397 -13.52 2.78 3.79
C MET A 397 -12.24 2.95 2.99
N ARG A 398 -11.26 2.07 3.22
CA ARG A 398 -9.96 2.00 2.56
C ARG A 398 -9.73 0.69 1.82
N TYR A 399 -10.46 -0.36 2.20
CA TYR A 399 -10.36 -1.71 1.67
C TYR A 399 -11.73 -2.31 1.43
N ASP A 400 -11.84 -3.16 0.40
CA ASP A 400 -13.00 -3.99 0.14
C ASP A 400 -12.65 -5.44 0.41
N PHE A 401 -13.48 -6.11 1.20
CA PHE A 401 -13.23 -7.46 1.63
C PHE A 401 -14.29 -8.44 1.18
N ASP A 402 -13.84 -9.61 0.72
CA ASP A 402 -14.69 -10.77 0.48
C ASP A 402 -14.15 -12.00 1.23
N LYS A 403 -15.01 -12.98 1.45
CA LYS A 403 -14.60 -14.24 2.08
C LYS A 403 -13.63 -15.00 1.19
N PHE A 404 -12.54 -15.47 1.77
CA PHE A 404 -11.57 -16.30 1.05
C PHE A 404 -12.20 -17.63 0.60
N ARG A 405 -12.97 -18.27 1.51
CA ARG A 405 -13.79 -19.47 1.30
C ARG A 405 -14.94 -19.49 2.31
N MET A 406 -15.86 -20.45 2.17
CA MET A 406 -16.88 -20.68 3.19
C MET A 406 -16.21 -20.98 4.55
N ASN A 407 -16.69 -20.36 5.62
CA ASN A 407 -16.15 -20.47 6.99
C ASN A 407 -14.67 -20.06 7.11
N SER A 408 -14.22 -19.12 6.31
CA SER A 408 -12.85 -18.58 6.37
C SER A 408 -12.82 -17.10 6.69
N GLY A 409 -11.62 -16.57 6.92
CA GLY A 409 -11.34 -15.15 6.98
C GLY A 409 -11.58 -14.44 5.64
N LYS A 410 -11.35 -13.13 5.66
CA LYS A 410 -11.60 -12.25 4.53
C LYS A 410 -10.30 -11.87 3.84
N VAL A 411 -10.36 -11.62 2.54
CA VAL A 411 -9.26 -11.07 1.74
C VAL A 411 -9.68 -9.73 1.15
N ASN A 412 -8.73 -8.81 1.06
CA ASN A 412 -8.93 -7.63 0.24
C ASN A 412 -9.05 -8.05 -1.23
N ILE A 413 -10.11 -7.58 -1.88
CA ILE A 413 -10.40 -7.91 -3.27
C ILE A 413 -10.02 -6.78 -4.23
N ASN A 414 -9.57 -5.66 -3.71
CA ASN A 414 -9.29 -4.46 -4.47
C ASN A 414 -7.77 -4.24 -4.64
N ALA A 415 -7.39 -3.75 -5.82
CA ALA A 415 -6.08 -3.23 -6.15
C ALA A 415 -6.20 -2.27 -7.33
N SER A 416 -5.42 -1.22 -7.37
CA SER A 416 -5.39 -0.33 -8.54
C SER A 416 -4.62 -1.00 -9.67
N LEU A 417 -5.22 -1.07 -10.86
CA LEU A 417 -4.47 -1.47 -12.04
C LEU A 417 -3.61 -0.26 -12.46
N VAL A 418 -2.30 -0.48 -12.60
CA VAL A 418 -1.32 0.57 -12.87
C VAL A 418 -0.42 0.21 -14.03
N ARG A 419 0.21 1.23 -14.63
CA ARG A 419 1.26 1.11 -15.66
C ARG A 419 2.30 2.21 -15.49
N TYR A 420 3.44 2.08 -16.14
CA TYR A 420 4.38 3.19 -16.25
C TYR A 420 3.99 4.11 -17.40
N GLU A 421 3.86 5.40 -17.11
CA GLU A 421 3.61 6.47 -18.09
C GLU A 421 4.55 7.64 -17.75
N ASN A 422 5.35 8.08 -18.73
CA ASN A 422 6.36 9.13 -18.52
C ASN A 422 7.32 8.85 -17.34
N TYR A 423 7.75 7.60 -17.18
CA TYR A 423 8.60 7.09 -16.09
C TYR A 423 7.96 7.08 -14.70
N PHE A 424 6.69 7.46 -14.56
CA PHE A 424 5.92 7.41 -13.32
C PHE A 424 4.91 6.27 -13.34
N LEU A 425 4.65 5.74 -12.15
CA LEU A 425 3.60 4.74 -12.00
C LEU A 425 2.24 5.44 -11.92
N GLU A 426 1.41 5.21 -12.92
CA GLU A 426 0.11 5.84 -13.06
C GLU A 426 -1.02 4.80 -13.03
N ARG A 427 -2.19 5.21 -12.57
CA ARG A 427 -3.38 4.36 -12.64
C ARG A 427 -3.82 4.21 -14.10
N ALA A 428 -4.04 2.96 -14.52
CA ALA A 428 -4.61 2.69 -15.83
C ALA A 428 -6.00 3.38 -15.95
N LYS A 429 -6.18 4.12 -17.03
CA LYS A 429 -7.43 4.84 -17.30
C LYS A 429 -8.41 3.87 -18.00
N ASN A 430 -9.63 3.82 -17.50
CA ASN A 430 -10.72 3.09 -18.15
C ASN A 430 -11.10 3.69 -19.50
#